data_a094ff20044be222a0791d32c5f21b6b
#
_entry.id   a094ff20044be222a0791d32c5f21b6b
#
_cell.length_a   1.000
_cell.length_b   1.000
_cell.length_c   1.000
_cell.angle_alpha   90.00
_cell.angle_beta   90.00
_cell.angle_gamma   90.00
#
_symmetry.space_group_name_H-M   'P 1'
#
loop_
_entity.id
_entity.type
_entity.pdbx_description
1 polymer ?
#
loop_
_entity_poly.entity_id
_entity_poly.type
_entity_poly.pdbx_seq_one_letter_code
_entity_poly.pdbx_strand_id
1 'polypeptide(L)'
;MYLRCPAQYYFRYEEGIKMPPRSALTKGTCVHKGIEHNYRQKIESKKDVKVNEVKEVVSSEFDERKDETDWRDGEDPGKIKDRTVGLAEMYHVNMAPTIQPLWVEQEVEVPIETFGLVLKGYLDLVDEDMWIRDNKTTGRTPNKSVIDKSLQLSAYYFAYKAITGESPKGVKLDYMVDIKTPKLVTFEGKRTQREIDRFINTAGSVAAAIKNNVY
;
A
#
# COMPACT_ATOMS: atom_id res chain seq x y z
N MET A 1 12.34 -3.66 -2.40
CA MET A 1 13.63 -3.09 -1.92
C MET A 1 14.77 -3.49 -2.85
N TYR A 2 15.03 -4.75 -3.11
CA TYR A 2 16.13 -5.25 -3.93
C TYR A 2 16.26 -4.52 -5.29
N LEU A 3 15.18 -4.41 -6.07
CA LEU A 3 15.18 -3.73 -7.37
C LEU A 3 15.54 -2.23 -7.33
N ARG A 4 15.46 -1.60 -6.18
CA ARG A 4 15.87 -0.19 -6.00
C ARG A 4 17.33 -0.08 -5.64
N CYS A 5 17.80 -0.94 -4.76
CA CYS A 5 19.18 -1.00 -4.30
C CYS A 5 19.44 -2.36 -3.64
N PRO A 6 20.15 -3.28 -4.30
CA PRO A 6 20.48 -4.59 -3.74
C PRO A 6 21.25 -4.50 -2.41
N ALA A 7 22.21 -3.58 -2.29
CA ALA A 7 22.94 -3.37 -1.04
C ALA A 7 22.02 -2.96 0.12
N GLN A 8 20.98 -2.15 -0.12
CA GLN A 8 19.99 -1.80 0.90
C GLN A 8 19.18 -3.03 1.36
N TYR A 9 18.89 -3.96 0.43
CA TYR A 9 18.27 -5.24 0.76
C TYR A 9 19.20 -6.05 1.66
N TYR A 10 20.48 -6.20 1.28
CA TYR A 10 21.49 -6.95 2.04
C TYR A 10 21.60 -6.43 3.49
N PHE A 11 21.83 -5.14 3.68
CA PHE A 11 21.95 -4.59 5.04
C PHE A 11 20.68 -4.80 5.87
N ARG A 12 19.50 -4.72 5.28
CA ARG A 12 18.25 -4.83 6.02
C ARG A 12 17.88 -6.28 6.36
N TYR A 13 18.06 -7.22 5.42
CA TYR A 13 17.53 -8.57 5.55
C TYR A 13 18.58 -9.62 5.86
N GLU A 14 19.82 -9.44 5.39
CA GLU A 14 20.91 -10.36 5.68
C GLU A 14 21.67 -9.93 6.95
N GLU A 15 22.03 -8.65 7.07
CA GLU A 15 22.72 -8.09 8.23
C GLU A 15 21.77 -7.66 9.36
N GLY A 16 20.47 -7.61 9.15
CA GLY A 16 19.49 -7.25 10.16
C GLY A 16 19.47 -5.77 10.56
N ILE A 17 20.14 -4.88 9.82
CA ILE A 17 20.22 -3.45 10.13
C ILE A 17 18.91 -2.76 9.75
N LYS A 18 18.11 -2.40 10.76
CA LYS A 18 16.84 -1.71 10.61
C LYS A 18 17.03 -0.21 10.86
N MET A 19 16.83 0.59 9.82
CA MET A 19 16.77 2.05 9.97
C MET A 19 15.38 2.49 10.44
N PRO A 20 15.29 3.52 11.29
CA PRO A 20 14.01 4.11 11.69
C PRO A 20 13.20 4.57 10.46
N PRO A 21 11.86 4.54 10.53
CA PRO A 21 11.03 5.04 9.44
C PRO A 21 11.18 6.56 9.31
N ARG A 22 11.17 7.06 8.08
CA ARG A 22 11.05 8.50 7.81
C ARG A 22 9.59 8.97 7.93
N SER A 23 9.41 10.26 8.16
CA SER A 23 8.10 10.92 8.30
C SER A 23 7.07 10.51 7.24
N ALA A 24 7.50 10.36 5.99
CA ALA A 24 6.62 9.93 4.89
C ALA A 24 6.08 8.50 5.07
N LEU A 25 6.89 7.58 5.62
CA LEU A 25 6.46 6.21 5.89
C LEU A 25 5.51 6.17 7.09
N THR A 26 5.85 6.86 8.18
CA THR A 26 5.00 6.99 9.37
C THR A 26 3.63 7.55 8.99
N LYS A 27 3.59 8.65 8.22
CA LYS A 27 2.35 9.24 7.70
C LYS A 27 1.53 8.23 6.90
N GLY A 28 2.15 7.51 5.96
CA GLY A 28 1.47 6.49 5.16
C GLY A 28 0.85 5.41 6.03
N THR A 29 1.61 4.85 6.97
CA THR A 29 1.15 3.80 7.88
C THR A 29 -0.05 4.25 8.71
N CYS A 30 0.00 5.46 9.28
CA CYS A 30 -1.11 5.99 10.09
C CYS A 30 -2.39 6.18 9.26
N VAL A 31 -2.28 6.70 8.04
CA VAL A 31 -3.43 6.85 7.13
C VAL A 31 -4.03 5.49 6.77
N HIS A 32 -3.18 4.50 6.41
CA HIS A 32 -3.64 3.14 6.12
C HIS A 32 -4.37 2.54 7.32
N LYS A 33 -3.89 2.77 8.56
CA LYS A 33 -4.55 2.27 9.77
C LYS A 33 -5.96 2.81 9.95
N GLY A 34 -6.16 4.10 9.70
CA GLY A 34 -7.50 4.71 9.73
C GLY A 34 -8.43 4.16 8.64
N ILE A 35 -7.92 3.96 7.43
CA ILE A 35 -8.66 3.37 6.31
C ILE A 35 -9.03 1.91 6.59
N GLU A 36 -8.07 1.13 7.08
CA GLU A 36 -8.27 -0.26 7.49
C GLU A 36 -9.37 -0.37 8.55
N HIS A 37 -9.30 0.47 9.60
CA HIS A 37 -10.30 0.50 10.67
C HIS A 37 -11.70 0.71 10.12
N ASN A 38 -11.89 1.71 9.26
CA ASN A 38 -13.18 1.98 8.64
C ASN A 38 -13.67 0.79 7.80
N TYR A 39 -12.82 0.25 6.94
CA TYR A 39 -13.27 -0.77 6.00
C TYR A 39 -13.47 -2.15 6.62
N ARG A 40 -12.70 -2.53 7.65
CA ARG A 40 -12.90 -3.81 8.34
C ARG A 40 -14.33 -3.92 8.90
N GLN A 41 -14.81 -2.90 9.60
CA GLN A 41 -16.18 -2.91 10.11
C GLN A 41 -17.23 -2.74 8.99
N LYS A 42 -16.87 -2.02 7.89
CA LYS A 42 -17.78 -1.77 6.77
C LYS A 42 -18.09 -3.04 5.96
N ILE A 43 -17.22 -4.06 5.98
CA ILE A 43 -17.51 -5.37 5.35
C ILE A 43 -18.87 -5.89 5.81
N GLU A 44 -19.14 -5.86 7.11
CA GLU A 44 -20.37 -6.38 7.69
C GLU A 44 -21.47 -5.32 7.78
N SER A 45 -21.13 -4.14 8.32
CA SER A 45 -22.12 -3.08 8.61
C SER A 45 -22.66 -2.38 7.36
N LYS A 46 -21.92 -2.45 6.23
CA LYS A 46 -22.20 -1.72 4.98
C LYS A 46 -22.22 -0.19 5.15
N LYS A 47 -21.68 0.33 6.26
CA LYS A 47 -21.67 1.76 6.59
C LYS A 47 -20.30 2.19 7.05
N ASP A 48 -19.90 3.39 6.70
CA ASP A 48 -18.69 4.00 7.23
C ASP A 48 -18.86 4.33 8.72
N VAL A 49 -17.77 4.23 9.50
CA VAL A 49 -17.72 4.74 10.87
C VAL A 49 -17.82 6.27 10.86
N LYS A 50 -18.03 6.87 12.01
CA LYS A 50 -17.99 8.34 12.11
C LYS A 50 -16.60 8.85 11.81
N VAL A 51 -16.51 9.98 11.13
CA VAL A 51 -15.23 10.59 10.74
C VAL A 51 -14.30 10.84 11.92
N ASN A 52 -14.84 11.22 13.07
CA ASN A 52 -14.05 11.45 14.30
C ASN A 52 -13.36 10.17 14.78
N GLU A 53 -13.99 9.02 14.62
CA GLU A 53 -13.40 7.72 14.97
C GLU A 53 -12.16 7.42 14.11
N VAL A 54 -12.23 7.65 12.80
CA VAL A 54 -11.06 7.54 11.93
C VAL A 54 -9.95 8.49 12.33
N LYS A 55 -10.31 9.75 12.68
CA LYS A 55 -9.33 10.77 13.12
C LYS A 55 -8.64 10.34 14.41
N GLU A 56 -9.36 9.79 15.36
CA GLU A 56 -8.83 9.29 16.62
C GLU A 56 -7.86 8.12 16.40
N VAL A 57 -8.24 7.15 15.55
CA VAL A 57 -7.36 6.02 15.20
C VAL A 57 -6.05 6.49 14.56
N VAL A 58 -6.13 7.39 13.58
CA VAL A 58 -4.94 7.94 12.90
C VAL A 58 -4.08 8.76 13.88
N SER A 59 -4.70 9.54 14.76
CA SER A 59 -4.01 10.35 15.77
C SER A 59 -3.27 9.48 16.79
N SER A 60 -3.92 8.44 17.29
CA SER A 60 -3.33 7.49 18.25
C SER A 60 -2.15 6.73 17.62
N GLU A 61 -2.34 6.17 16.44
CA GLU A 61 -1.28 5.47 15.70
C GLU A 61 -0.07 6.37 15.43
N PHE A 62 -0.30 7.66 15.16
CA PHE A 62 0.78 8.62 14.98
C PHE A 62 1.55 8.87 16.28
N ASP A 63 0.86 9.02 17.40
CA ASP A 63 1.49 9.23 18.71
C ASP A 63 2.32 8.03 19.14
N GLU A 64 1.90 6.82 18.81
CA GLU A 64 2.64 5.60 19.09
C GLU A 64 3.94 5.50 18.29
N ARG A 65 3.96 6.06 17.05
CA ARG A 65 5.09 5.93 16.12
C ARG A 65 6.04 7.13 16.08
N LYS A 66 5.64 8.28 16.62
CA LYS A 66 6.40 9.52 16.48
C LYS A 66 7.80 9.44 17.07
N ASP A 67 7.97 8.73 18.20
CA ASP A 67 9.25 8.64 18.90
C ASP A 67 10.23 7.67 18.20
N GLU A 68 9.71 6.75 17.39
CA GLU A 68 10.51 5.84 16.56
C GLU A 68 10.83 6.42 15.17
N THR A 69 10.28 7.59 14.83
CA THR A 69 10.41 8.20 13.51
C THR A 69 11.68 9.06 13.44
N ASP A 70 12.47 8.84 12.38
CA ASP A 70 13.63 9.68 12.08
C ASP A 70 13.16 10.96 11.34
N TRP A 71 12.99 12.02 12.10
CA TRP A 71 12.58 13.35 11.62
C TRP A 71 13.75 14.08 10.97
N ARG A 72 13.52 14.73 9.84
CA ARG A 72 14.51 15.62 9.21
C ARG A 72 14.57 16.96 9.92
N ASP A 73 15.70 17.63 9.79
CA ASP A 73 15.83 19.01 10.27
C ASP A 73 14.72 19.90 9.67
N GLY A 74 14.03 20.63 10.53
CA GLY A 74 12.92 21.50 10.15
C GLY A 74 11.56 20.80 9.99
N GLU A 75 11.46 19.49 10.12
CA GLU A 75 10.16 18.80 10.22
C GLU A 75 9.55 19.03 11.62
N ASP A 76 8.27 19.36 11.64
CA ASP A 76 7.48 19.53 12.87
C ASP A 76 6.51 18.35 12.98
N PRO A 77 6.73 17.42 13.92
CA PRO A 77 5.87 16.25 14.10
C PRO A 77 4.39 16.60 14.33
N GLY A 78 4.12 17.70 15.05
CA GLY A 78 2.74 18.15 15.32
C GLY A 78 2.02 18.56 14.05
N LYS A 79 2.66 19.37 13.21
CA LYS A 79 2.09 19.77 11.92
C LYS A 79 1.93 18.60 10.97
N ILE A 80 2.87 17.64 10.99
CA ILE A 80 2.78 16.42 10.18
C ILE A 80 1.62 15.56 10.65
N LYS A 81 1.41 15.43 11.96
CA LYS A 81 0.25 14.75 12.55
C LYS A 81 -1.06 15.35 12.05
N ASP A 82 -1.23 16.68 12.18
CA ASP A 82 -2.45 17.36 11.73
C ASP A 82 -2.73 17.12 10.24
N ARG A 83 -1.70 17.18 9.41
CA ARG A 83 -1.81 16.89 7.98
C ARG A 83 -2.16 15.43 7.72
N THR A 84 -1.62 14.50 8.49
CA THR A 84 -1.90 13.05 8.38
C THR A 84 -3.36 12.76 8.69
N VAL A 85 -3.87 13.33 9.79
CA VAL A 85 -5.29 13.23 10.17
C VAL A 85 -6.19 13.85 9.10
N GLY A 86 -5.82 15.03 8.58
CA GLY A 86 -6.57 15.70 7.52
C GLY A 86 -6.63 14.91 6.20
N LEU A 87 -5.56 14.19 5.83
CA LEU A 87 -5.57 13.31 4.66
C LEU A 87 -6.53 12.13 4.84
N ALA A 88 -6.52 11.49 6.00
CA ALA A 88 -7.43 10.40 6.30
C ALA A 88 -8.91 10.87 6.34
N GLU A 89 -9.17 12.03 6.95
CA GLU A 89 -10.49 12.67 6.93
C GLU A 89 -10.97 12.95 5.50
N MET A 90 -10.11 13.55 4.66
CA MET A 90 -10.43 13.81 3.26
C MET A 90 -10.78 12.52 2.50
N TYR A 91 -10.00 11.46 2.69
CA TYR A 91 -10.27 10.15 2.08
C TYR A 91 -11.60 9.58 2.59
N HIS A 92 -11.81 9.60 3.89
CA HIS A 92 -12.99 9.05 4.53
C HIS A 92 -14.27 9.74 4.06
N VAL A 93 -14.26 11.07 3.95
CA VAL A 93 -15.46 11.84 3.55
C VAL A 93 -15.74 11.72 2.05
N ASN A 94 -14.70 11.68 1.20
CA ASN A 94 -14.91 11.84 -0.24
C ASN A 94 -14.75 10.53 -1.04
N MET A 95 -14.03 9.54 -0.53
CA MET A 95 -13.78 8.28 -1.24
C MET A 95 -14.41 7.08 -0.55
N ALA A 96 -14.29 6.94 0.76
CA ALA A 96 -14.79 5.78 1.47
C ALA A 96 -16.28 5.49 1.22
N PRO A 97 -17.20 6.49 1.12
CA PRO A 97 -18.60 6.24 0.85
C PRO A 97 -18.89 5.58 -0.50
N THR A 98 -17.97 5.73 -1.45
CA THR A 98 -18.12 5.16 -2.81
C THR A 98 -17.59 3.74 -2.96
N ILE A 99 -17.02 3.18 -1.90
CA ILE A 99 -16.34 1.88 -1.91
C ILE A 99 -17.01 0.96 -0.90
N GLN A 100 -17.50 -0.17 -1.35
CA GLN A 100 -17.90 -1.26 -0.47
C GLN A 100 -16.79 -2.32 -0.48
N PRO A 101 -16.10 -2.54 0.68
CA PRO A 101 -15.00 -3.49 0.74
C PRO A 101 -15.49 -4.94 0.73
N LEU A 102 -14.75 -5.79 0.04
CA LEU A 102 -14.84 -7.24 0.07
C LEU A 102 -13.67 -7.84 0.88
N TRP A 103 -12.44 -7.40 0.60
CA TRP A 103 -11.24 -7.76 1.34
C TRP A 103 -10.55 -6.49 1.84
N VAL A 104 -10.01 -6.54 3.06
CA VAL A 104 -9.27 -5.43 3.69
C VAL A 104 -8.04 -5.98 4.37
N GLU A 105 -6.85 -5.51 3.97
CA GLU A 105 -5.55 -6.01 4.47
C GLU A 105 -5.55 -7.54 4.49
N GLN A 106 -5.94 -8.12 3.37
CA GLN A 106 -6.05 -9.57 3.25
C GLN A 106 -4.67 -10.19 3.07
N GLU A 107 -4.26 -11.00 4.03
CA GLU A 107 -3.05 -11.80 3.89
C GLU A 107 -3.20 -12.82 2.75
N VAL A 108 -2.16 -12.90 1.93
CA VAL A 108 -2.09 -13.83 0.80
C VAL A 108 -0.77 -14.58 0.83
N GLU A 109 -0.87 -15.88 0.56
CA GLU A 109 0.28 -16.76 0.37
C GLU A 109 0.02 -17.61 -0.88
N VAL A 110 0.77 -17.36 -1.95
CA VAL A 110 0.53 -17.95 -3.26
C VAL A 110 1.82 -18.50 -3.85
N PRO A 111 1.86 -19.77 -4.30
CA PRO A 111 3.03 -20.34 -4.94
C PRO A 111 3.27 -19.71 -6.33
N ILE A 112 4.53 -19.43 -6.63
CA ILE A 112 5.04 -19.14 -7.97
C ILE A 112 5.78 -20.39 -8.45
N GLU A 113 5.03 -21.37 -8.93
CA GLU A 113 5.52 -22.73 -9.21
C GLU A 113 6.72 -22.75 -10.14
N THR A 114 6.73 -21.89 -11.17
CA THR A 114 7.82 -21.78 -12.17
C THR A 114 9.20 -21.62 -11.52
N PHE A 115 9.29 -21.03 -10.34
CA PHE A 115 10.55 -20.75 -9.65
C PHE A 115 10.65 -21.41 -8.28
N GLY A 116 9.63 -22.15 -7.86
CA GLY A 116 9.58 -22.74 -6.50
C GLY A 116 9.54 -21.66 -5.40
N LEU A 117 8.95 -20.51 -5.67
CA LEU A 117 8.84 -19.37 -4.74
C LEU A 117 7.43 -19.30 -4.16
N VAL A 118 7.30 -18.61 -3.05
CA VAL A 118 6.01 -18.26 -2.46
C VAL A 118 5.91 -16.74 -2.37
N LEU A 119 4.86 -16.18 -3.00
CA LEU A 119 4.50 -14.79 -2.82
C LEU A 119 3.71 -14.65 -1.51
N LYS A 120 4.25 -13.89 -0.57
CA LYS A 120 3.56 -13.51 0.67
C LYS A 120 3.36 -12.00 0.71
N GLY A 121 2.22 -11.56 1.22
CA GLY A 121 1.93 -10.14 1.39
C GLY A 121 0.49 -9.89 1.80
N TYR A 122 0.10 -8.63 1.74
CA TYR A 122 -1.24 -8.17 2.07
C TYR A 122 -1.80 -7.39 0.89
N LEU A 123 -3.04 -7.68 0.51
CA LEU A 123 -3.81 -6.83 -0.41
C LEU A 123 -4.51 -5.76 0.43
N ASP A 124 -4.21 -4.50 0.15
CA ASP A 124 -4.78 -3.38 0.92
C ASP A 124 -6.31 -3.43 0.89
N LEU A 125 -6.88 -3.56 -0.31
CA LEU A 125 -8.33 -3.51 -0.49
C LEU A 125 -8.76 -4.21 -1.78
N VAL A 126 -9.83 -5.00 -1.71
CA VAL A 126 -10.63 -5.43 -2.85
C VAL A 126 -12.07 -4.99 -2.60
N ASP A 127 -12.70 -4.32 -3.56
CA ASP A 127 -14.09 -3.89 -3.44
C ASP A 127 -15.07 -4.90 -4.07
N GLU A 128 -16.38 -4.74 -3.79
CA GLU A 128 -17.44 -5.63 -4.29
C GLU A 128 -17.56 -5.61 -5.83
N ASP A 129 -17.03 -4.58 -6.50
CA ASP A 129 -16.92 -4.51 -7.96
C ASP A 129 -15.68 -5.28 -8.49
N MET A 130 -14.93 -5.97 -7.63
CA MET A 130 -13.72 -6.72 -7.94
C MET A 130 -12.56 -5.84 -8.43
N TRP A 131 -12.47 -4.58 -8.00
CA TRP A 131 -11.28 -3.78 -8.17
C TRP A 131 -10.30 -4.04 -7.02
N ILE A 132 -9.05 -4.31 -7.39
CA ILE A 132 -7.95 -4.31 -6.41
C ILE A 132 -7.47 -2.87 -6.27
N ARG A 133 -7.47 -2.36 -5.05
CA ARG A 133 -7.08 -0.98 -4.72
C ARG A 133 -5.87 -0.96 -3.81
N ASP A 134 -5.00 -0.02 -4.06
CA ASP A 134 -3.83 0.24 -3.22
C ASP A 134 -3.79 1.73 -2.90
N ASN A 135 -3.83 2.04 -1.60
CA ASN A 135 -3.90 3.40 -1.10
C ASN A 135 -2.48 3.97 -0.91
N LYS A 136 -2.24 5.19 -1.39
CA LYS A 136 -0.93 5.83 -1.32
C LYS A 136 -1.02 7.26 -0.82
N THR A 137 -0.11 7.64 0.09
CA THR A 137 0.14 9.04 0.41
C THR A 137 1.35 9.55 -0.36
N THR A 138 1.30 10.78 -0.85
CA THR A 138 2.41 11.37 -1.61
C THR A 138 2.45 12.88 -1.47
N GLY A 139 3.64 13.48 -1.47
CA GLY A 139 3.83 14.94 -1.46
C GLY A 139 3.74 15.61 -2.83
N ARG A 140 3.46 14.88 -3.90
CA ARG A 140 3.33 15.41 -5.26
C ARG A 140 2.34 14.62 -6.09
N THR A 141 1.67 15.25 -7.03
CA THR A 141 0.76 14.55 -7.95
C THR A 141 1.59 13.57 -8.82
N PRO A 142 1.29 12.26 -8.77
CA PRO A 142 2.00 11.29 -9.58
C PRO A 142 1.59 11.36 -11.05
N ASN A 143 2.44 10.83 -11.93
CA ASN A 143 2.10 10.66 -13.34
C ASN A 143 1.25 9.39 -13.51
N LYS A 144 0.29 9.41 -14.44
CA LYS A 144 -0.59 8.26 -14.71
C LYS A 144 0.17 6.96 -15.04
N SER A 145 1.34 7.05 -15.66
CA SER A 145 2.16 5.88 -16.01
C SER A 145 2.62 5.03 -14.80
N VAL A 146 2.46 5.53 -13.56
CA VAL A 146 2.80 4.74 -12.35
C VAL A 146 1.97 3.47 -12.24
N ILE A 147 0.71 3.51 -12.73
CA ILE A 147 -0.16 2.34 -12.66
C ILE A 147 0.34 1.19 -13.55
N ASP A 148 0.80 1.51 -14.78
CA ASP A 148 1.27 0.52 -15.75
C ASP A 148 2.61 -0.11 -15.33
N LYS A 149 3.43 0.64 -14.57
CA LYS A 149 4.76 0.22 -14.13
C LYS A 149 4.75 -0.53 -12.80
N SER A 150 3.66 -0.53 -12.06
CA SER A 150 3.58 -1.10 -10.72
C SER A 150 3.69 -2.63 -10.74
N LEU A 151 4.81 -3.17 -10.25
CA LEU A 151 4.97 -4.60 -9.99
C LEU A 151 4.08 -5.07 -8.82
N GLN A 152 3.86 -4.20 -7.83
CA GLN A 152 2.98 -4.47 -6.68
C GLN A 152 1.56 -4.81 -7.15
N LEU A 153 0.99 -3.99 -8.03
CA LEU A 153 -0.34 -4.26 -8.58
C LEU A 153 -0.39 -5.53 -9.44
N SER A 154 0.71 -5.87 -10.13
CA SER A 154 0.80 -7.14 -10.87
C SER A 154 0.87 -8.34 -9.90
N ALA A 155 1.59 -8.19 -8.78
CA ALA A 155 1.61 -9.19 -7.71
C ALA A 155 0.22 -9.39 -7.09
N TYR A 156 -0.48 -8.31 -6.80
CA TYR A 156 -1.84 -8.34 -6.24
C TYR A 156 -2.84 -9.01 -7.21
N TYR A 157 -2.77 -8.64 -8.49
CA TYR A 157 -3.60 -9.26 -9.52
C TYR A 157 -3.33 -10.77 -9.61
N PHE A 158 -2.07 -11.18 -9.64
CA PHE A 158 -1.67 -12.57 -9.65
C PHE A 158 -2.19 -13.32 -8.42
N ALA A 159 -1.99 -12.76 -7.21
CA ALA A 159 -2.44 -13.36 -5.98
C ALA A 159 -3.96 -13.53 -5.92
N TYR A 160 -4.71 -12.49 -6.28
CA TYR A 160 -6.17 -12.54 -6.32
C TYR A 160 -6.65 -13.66 -7.24
N LYS A 161 -6.14 -13.71 -8.48
CA LYS A 161 -6.52 -14.72 -9.47
C LYS A 161 -6.16 -16.14 -9.03
N ALA A 162 -5.01 -16.32 -8.38
CA ALA A 162 -4.58 -17.63 -7.89
C ALA A 162 -5.48 -18.13 -6.74
N ILE A 163 -5.95 -17.24 -5.87
CA ILE A 163 -6.80 -17.59 -4.72
C ILE A 163 -8.24 -17.83 -5.14
N THR A 164 -8.79 -16.96 -5.99
CA THR A 164 -10.22 -17.01 -6.36
C THR A 164 -10.52 -17.83 -7.60
N GLY A 165 -9.53 -18.09 -8.45
CA GLY A 165 -9.72 -18.65 -9.80
C GLY A 165 -10.25 -17.63 -10.81
N GLU A 166 -10.62 -16.43 -10.39
CA GLU A 166 -11.23 -15.40 -11.22
C GLU A 166 -10.28 -14.21 -11.47
N SER A 167 -10.47 -13.54 -12.60
CA SER A 167 -9.74 -12.32 -12.88
C SER A 167 -10.43 -11.12 -12.25
N PRO A 168 -9.72 -10.26 -11.52
CA PRO A 168 -10.32 -9.02 -11.02
C PRO A 168 -10.68 -8.10 -12.19
N LYS A 169 -11.61 -7.18 -11.99
CA LYS A 169 -12.03 -6.17 -12.97
C LYS A 169 -10.87 -5.29 -13.43
N GLY A 170 -9.94 -5.03 -12.50
CA GLY A 170 -8.72 -4.28 -12.73
C GLY A 170 -8.05 -3.87 -11.43
N VAL A 171 -7.16 -2.88 -11.53
CA VAL A 171 -6.37 -2.36 -10.41
C VAL A 171 -6.53 -0.86 -10.31
N LYS A 172 -6.50 -0.31 -9.10
CA LYS A 172 -6.56 1.12 -8.82
C LYS A 172 -5.43 1.54 -7.88
N LEU A 173 -4.92 2.75 -8.11
CA LEU A 173 -4.05 3.46 -7.17
C LEU A 173 -4.82 4.70 -6.70
N ASP A 174 -5.15 4.72 -5.42
CA ASP A 174 -5.86 5.80 -4.79
C ASP A 174 -4.88 6.68 -4.02
N TYR A 175 -4.51 7.81 -4.60
CA TYR A 175 -3.54 8.73 -4.04
C TYR A 175 -4.18 9.83 -3.21
N MET A 176 -3.73 9.96 -1.97
CA MET A 176 -3.92 11.13 -1.13
C MET A 176 -2.71 12.03 -1.31
N VAL A 177 -2.87 13.12 -2.08
CA VAL A 177 -1.78 14.02 -2.44
C VAL A 177 -1.68 15.13 -1.40
N ASP A 178 -0.62 15.10 -0.59
CA ASP A 178 -0.32 16.02 0.50
C ASP A 178 0.43 17.27 0.01
N ILE A 179 -0.30 18.18 -0.60
CA ILE A 179 0.16 19.50 -1.06
C ILE A 179 -0.56 20.61 -0.30
N LYS A 180 -0.32 21.90 -0.63
CA LYS A 180 -0.95 23.04 0.05
C LYS A 180 -2.48 22.94 0.12
N THR A 181 -3.11 22.46 -0.95
CA THR A 181 -4.53 22.07 -0.97
C THR A 181 -4.57 20.58 -1.29
N PRO A 182 -4.75 19.71 -0.27
CA PRO A 182 -4.76 18.28 -0.47
C PRO A 182 -5.83 17.82 -1.45
N LYS A 183 -5.56 16.75 -2.17
CA LYS A 183 -6.51 16.20 -3.15
C LYS A 183 -6.41 14.68 -3.27
N LEU A 184 -7.51 14.08 -3.73
CA LEU A 184 -7.56 12.67 -4.12
C LEU A 184 -7.32 12.54 -5.62
N VAL A 185 -6.56 11.53 -6.01
CA VAL A 185 -6.31 11.18 -7.42
C VAL A 185 -6.34 9.66 -7.55
N THR A 186 -7.27 9.15 -8.34
CA THR A 186 -7.35 7.71 -8.66
C THR A 186 -6.85 7.45 -10.06
N PHE A 187 -5.96 6.49 -10.20
CA PHE A 187 -5.61 5.91 -11.50
C PHE A 187 -6.15 4.49 -11.59
N GLU A 188 -6.77 4.18 -12.72
CA GLU A 188 -7.29 2.86 -13.02
C GLU A 188 -6.44 2.20 -14.12
N GLY A 189 -6.27 0.89 -14.03
CA GLY A 189 -5.56 0.10 -15.03
C GLY A 189 -6.04 -1.34 -15.05
N LYS A 190 -5.71 -2.01 -16.14
CA LYS A 190 -5.88 -3.47 -16.25
C LYS A 190 -4.51 -4.13 -16.19
N ARG A 191 -4.49 -5.44 -16.06
CA ARG A 191 -3.29 -6.25 -16.18
C ARG A 191 -3.43 -7.22 -17.31
N THR A 192 -2.46 -7.20 -18.20
CA THR A 192 -2.30 -8.18 -19.28
C THR A 192 -1.46 -9.36 -18.77
N GLN A 193 -1.54 -10.50 -19.45
CA GLN A 193 -0.68 -11.65 -19.14
C GLN A 193 0.81 -11.25 -19.16
N ARG A 194 1.21 -10.41 -20.13
CA ARG A 194 2.60 -9.90 -20.23
C ARG A 194 3.08 -9.17 -18.97
N GLU A 195 2.22 -8.41 -18.29
CA GLU A 195 2.58 -7.71 -17.05
C GLU A 195 2.67 -8.66 -15.86
N ILE A 196 1.85 -9.70 -15.87
CA ILE A 196 1.92 -10.78 -14.88
C ILE A 196 3.20 -11.59 -15.07
N ASP A 197 3.51 -11.99 -16.31
CA ASP A 197 4.75 -12.71 -16.65
C ASP A 197 5.98 -11.89 -16.29
N ARG A 198 5.96 -10.57 -16.56
CA ARG A 198 7.03 -9.66 -16.13
C ARG A 198 7.22 -9.68 -14.61
N PHE A 199 6.14 -9.64 -13.85
CA PHE A 199 6.23 -9.75 -12.38
C PHE A 199 6.85 -11.08 -11.96
N ILE A 200 6.34 -12.20 -12.47
CA ILE A 200 6.80 -13.56 -12.13
C ILE A 200 8.30 -13.70 -12.46
N ASN A 201 8.72 -13.32 -13.68
CA ASN A 201 10.12 -13.40 -14.12
C ASN A 201 11.02 -12.47 -13.29
N THR A 202 10.54 -11.28 -12.92
CA THR A 202 11.29 -10.36 -12.06
C THR A 202 11.49 -10.97 -10.67
N ALA A 203 10.44 -11.58 -10.09
CA ALA A 203 10.54 -12.25 -8.79
C ALA A 203 11.55 -13.40 -8.83
N GLY A 204 11.50 -14.24 -9.88
CA GLY A 204 12.47 -15.33 -10.09
C GLY A 204 13.91 -14.82 -10.23
N SER A 205 14.12 -13.75 -11.01
CA SER A 205 15.45 -13.15 -11.18
C SER A 205 16.00 -12.57 -9.87
N VAL A 206 15.17 -11.88 -9.10
CA VAL A 206 15.56 -11.34 -7.79
C VAL A 206 15.89 -12.47 -6.82
N ALA A 207 15.07 -13.50 -6.75
CA ALA A 207 15.33 -14.66 -5.88
C ALA A 207 16.63 -15.38 -6.25
N ALA A 208 16.89 -15.57 -7.55
CA ALA A 208 18.14 -16.16 -8.02
C ALA A 208 19.36 -15.30 -7.67
N ALA A 209 19.25 -13.97 -7.80
CA ALA A 209 20.32 -13.05 -7.43
C ALA A 209 20.62 -13.11 -5.92
N ILE A 210 19.60 -13.07 -5.08
CA ILE A 210 19.74 -13.20 -3.62
C ILE A 210 20.40 -14.53 -3.25
N LYS A 211 19.93 -15.64 -3.83
CA LYS A 211 20.48 -16.98 -3.59
C LYS A 211 21.98 -17.08 -3.95
N ASN A 212 22.42 -16.31 -4.94
CA ASN A 212 23.81 -16.27 -5.38
C ASN A 212 24.62 -15.11 -4.75
N ASN A 213 24.11 -14.48 -3.68
CA ASN A 213 24.75 -13.36 -2.98
C ASN A 213 25.14 -12.16 -3.90
N VAL A 214 24.29 -11.85 -4.86
CA VAL A 214 24.45 -10.70 -5.75
C VAL A 214 23.71 -9.51 -5.15
N TYR A 215 24.46 -8.54 -4.59
CA TYR A 215 23.92 -7.37 -3.88
C TYR A 215 24.48 -6.04 -4.37
#